data_687468bef31b62775cddbc242142af0a
#
_entry.id   687468bef31b62775cddbc242142af0a
#
_cell.length_a   1.000
_cell.length_b   1.000
_cell.length_c   1.000
_cell.angle_alpha   90.00
_cell.angle_beta   90.00
_cell.angle_gamma   90.00
#
_symmetry.space_group_name_H-M   'P 1'
#
loop_
_entity.id
_entity.type
_entity.pdbx_description
1 polymer ?
#
loop_
_entity_poly.entity_id
_entity_poly.type
_entity_poly.pdbx_seq_one_letter_code
_entity_poly.pdbx_strand_id
1 'polypeptide(L)'
;MRLILLLTVVSTTSFAEGKIVGGKQSIHPDWFKESFLDIAEDVEEAAEGDRHIILFMHLSDCPYCHKMVEDNFKNSEMSSFIQNNFDVIAINIKGDREVAFNEKLTVTEKRLAKMVKVRYTPTILFLSKNNEIVLRINGYRSARSFAHALNFVKQQQYKKMVFADFIEAEQVRQQSESESGNNDYNYKLRDHILFENRSNLQQVAQQPLALLFEDSNCDACNKLHDGHLKNPKIISELKNFKLVRLDAASTKAIIDIDGNQTTAQAYAKKLGLSYRPGIVLIDEGREIARIDGLLYSYHFREILRYVGERFYKSYPENFYDYLSVRTKELLKAGETIDLSK
;
A
#
# COMPACT_ATOMS: atom_id res chain seq x y z
N MET A 1 0.02 -53.42 55.51
CA MET A 1 -0.04 -52.01 55.12
C MET A 1 0.36 -51.93 53.67
N ARG A 2 -0.60 -51.80 52.72
CA ARG A 2 -0.35 -51.72 51.27
C ARG A 2 -0.26 -50.26 50.86
N LEU A 3 0.91 -49.85 50.42
CA LEU A 3 1.18 -48.49 49.91
C LEU A 3 0.65 -48.39 48.45
N ILE A 4 -0.39 -47.59 48.23
CA ILE A 4 -0.93 -47.31 46.88
C ILE A 4 -0.15 -46.10 46.35
N LEU A 5 0.69 -46.33 45.32
CA LEU A 5 1.42 -45.30 44.61
C LEU A 5 0.45 -44.67 43.56
N LEU A 6 -0.01 -43.44 43.81
CA LEU A 6 -0.77 -42.68 42.79
C LEU A 6 0.21 -42.16 41.75
N LEU A 7 0.22 -42.72 40.55
CA LEU A 7 0.89 -42.12 39.38
C LEU A 7 0.01 -40.96 38.85
N THR A 8 0.41 -39.73 39.07
CA THR A 8 -0.17 -38.60 38.41
C THR A 8 0.41 -38.49 36.98
N VAL A 9 -0.40 -38.83 36.00
CA VAL A 9 -0.07 -38.62 34.57
C VAL A 9 -0.24 -37.13 34.26
N VAL A 10 0.88 -36.38 34.18
CA VAL A 10 0.88 -35.01 33.65
C VAL A 10 0.78 -35.10 32.14
N SER A 11 -0.41 -34.93 31.61
CA SER A 11 -0.62 -34.79 30.17
C SER A 11 -0.05 -33.44 29.70
N THR A 12 1.14 -33.43 29.13
CA THR A 12 1.67 -32.28 28.39
C THR A 12 0.93 -32.17 27.06
N THR A 13 -0.05 -31.28 26.99
CA THR A 13 -0.67 -30.92 25.71
C THR A 13 0.36 -30.12 24.90
N SER A 14 1.06 -30.79 23.99
CA SER A 14 1.89 -30.15 22.99
C SER A 14 0.93 -29.48 21.97
N PHE A 15 0.76 -28.17 22.05
CA PHE A 15 0.08 -27.45 20.98
C PHE A 15 0.98 -27.44 19.76
N ALA A 16 0.46 -27.93 18.63
CA ALA A 16 1.19 -27.82 17.37
C ALA A 16 1.38 -26.34 17.01
N GLU A 17 2.63 -25.95 16.71
CA GLU A 17 2.93 -24.60 16.26
C GLU A 17 2.20 -24.31 14.94
N GLY A 18 1.65 -23.10 14.81
CA GLY A 18 0.98 -22.65 13.59
C GLY A 18 1.94 -22.55 12.41
N LYS A 19 1.40 -22.37 11.21
CA LYS A 19 2.17 -22.33 9.97
C LYS A 19 1.89 -21.04 9.19
N ILE A 20 2.89 -20.56 8.45
CA ILE A 20 2.69 -19.55 7.40
C ILE A 20 2.47 -20.29 6.10
N VAL A 21 1.39 -19.98 5.39
CA VAL A 21 1.05 -20.50 4.07
C VAL A 21 0.83 -19.36 3.08
N GLY A 22 0.91 -19.65 1.77
CA GLY A 22 0.70 -18.63 0.73
C GLY A 22 1.82 -17.61 0.59
N GLY A 23 2.91 -17.74 1.34
CA GLY A 23 4.12 -16.95 1.12
C GLY A 23 4.72 -17.25 -0.26
N LYS A 24 5.11 -16.20 -0.98
CA LYS A 24 5.77 -16.29 -2.28
C LYS A 24 7.02 -15.42 -2.28
N GLN A 25 8.11 -15.98 -2.77
CA GLN A 25 9.32 -15.20 -3.00
C GLN A 25 9.15 -14.31 -4.23
N SER A 26 9.61 -13.07 -4.13
CA SER A 26 9.64 -12.14 -5.25
C SER A 26 10.93 -12.38 -6.05
N ILE A 27 10.82 -13.12 -7.17
CA ILE A 27 11.92 -13.34 -8.11
C ILE A 27 11.78 -12.29 -9.21
N HIS A 28 12.78 -11.42 -9.31
CA HIS A 28 12.82 -10.36 -10.31
C HIS A 28 13.07 -10.94 -11.71
N PRO A 29 12.54 -10.29 -12.77
CA PRO A 29 12.91 -10.62 -14.14
C PRO A 29 14.41 -10.38 -14.37
N ASP A 30 15.03 -11.20 -15.23
CA ASP A 30 16.47 -11.10 -15.57
C ASP A 30 16.83 -9.77 -16.26
N TRP A 31 15.84 -9.06 -16.82
CA TRP A 31 16.05 -7.76 -17.44
C TRP A 31 16.07 -6.58 -16.46
N PHE A 32 15.82 -6.79 -15.14
CA PHE A 32 16.09 -5.74 -14.17
C PHE A 32 17.57 -5.37 -14.23
N LYS A 33 17.84 -4.06 -14.16
CA LYS A 33 19.22 -3.58 -14.26
C LYS A 33 20.07 -4.12 -13.12
N GLU A 34 21.13 -4.84 -13.45
CA GLU A 34 22.21 -5.19 -12.53
C GLU A 34 23.07 -3.93 -12.30
N SER A 35 22.71 -3.17 -11.27
CA SER A 35 23.38 -1.93 -10.89
C SER A 35 24.40 -2.20 -9.78
N PHE A 36 25.52 -1.47 -9.83
CA PHE A 36 26.45 -1.34 -8.70
C PHE A 36 25.89 -0.46 -7.57
N LEU A 37 24.64 0.03 -7.75
CA LEU A 37 23.91 0.89 -6.83
C LEU A 37 24.52 2.30 -6.69
N ASP A 38 25.19 2.77 -7.73
CA ASP A 38 25.42 4.19 -7.95
C ASP A 38 24.22 4.76 -8.72
N ILE A 39 23.25 5.27 -7.98
CA ILE A 39 21.98 5.72 -8.56
C ILE A 39 22.18 6.98 -9.40
N ALA A 40 23.15 7.82 -9.06
CA ALA A 40 23.46 9.01 -9.86
C ALA A 40 23.98 8.61 -11.25
N GLU A 41 24.94 7.69 -11.32
CA GLU A 41 25.49 7.16 -12.58
C GLU A 41 24.39 6.42 -13.36
N ASP A 42 23.59 5.57 -12.70
CA ASP A 42 22.47 4.86 -13.34
C ASP A 42 21.45 5.83 -13.97
N VAL A 43 21.18 6.98 -13.31
CA VAL A 43 20.25 8.01 -13.83
C VAL A 43 20.86 8.70 -15.07
N GLU A 44 22.16 9.02 -15.07
CA GLU A 44 22.84 9.63 -16.20
C GLU A 44 22.82 8.67 -17.42
N GLU A 45 23.17 7.39 -17.22
CA GLU A 45 23.12 6.37 -18.26
C GLU A 45 21.70 6.17 -18.82
N ALA A 46 20.70 6.10 -17.96
CA ALA A 46 19.30 5.97 -18.39
C ALA A 46 18.85 7.22 -19.19
N ALA A 47 19.30 8.41 -18.79
CA ALA A 47 18.94 9.67 -19.44
C ALA A 47 19.52 9.80 -20.86
N GLU A 48 20.70 9.25 -21.13
CA GLU A 48 21.29 9.16 -22.48
C GLU A 48 20.39 8.35 -23.43
N GLY A 49 19.74 7.29 -22.93
CA GLY A 49 18.78 6.49 -23.67
C GLY A 49 17.34 7.00 -23.63
N ASP A 50 17.09 8.24 -23.20
CA ASP A 50 15.75 8.83 -22.97
C ASP A 50 14.89 8.02 -22.00
N ARG A 51 15.50 7.26 -21.10
CA ARG A 51 14.83 6.46 -20.06
C ARG A 51 14.84 7.15 -18.70
N HIS A 52 14.01 6.62 -17.80
CA HIS A 52 13.95 7.02 -16.39
C HIS A 52 14.32 5.83 -15.50
N ILE A 53 14.68 6.07 -14.25
CA ILE A 53 14.93 5.01 -13.27
C ILE A 53 13.65 4.70 -12.49
N ILE A 54 13.39 3.42 -12.28
CA ILE A 54 12.45 2.88 -11.31
C ILE A 54 13.24 2.19 -10.19
N LEU A 55 13.12 2.68 -8.96
CA LEU A 55 13.59 1.95 -7.78
C LEU A 55 12.42 1.09 -7.26
N PHE A 56 12.56 -0.22 -7.39
CA PHE A 56 11.61 -1.21 -6.89
C PHE A 56 12.00 -1.60 -5.46
N MET A 57 11.42 -0.92 -4.47
CA MET A 57 11.67 -1.15 -3.05
C MET A 57 10.89 -2.38 -2.59
N HIS A 58 11.58 -3.45 -2.24
CA HIS A 58 10.97 -4.76 -1.98
C HIS A 58 11.50 -5.45 -0.72
N LEU A 59 10.87 -6.56 -0.37
CA LEU A 59 11.37 -7.61 0.53
C LEU A 59 11.33 -8.96 -0.20
N SER A 60 12.23 -9.87 0.15
CA SER A 60 12.32 -11.20 -0.49
C SER A 60 11.03 -12.01 -0.30
N ASP A 61 10.46 -12.02 0.91
CA ASP A 61 9.27 -12.79 1.26
C ASP A 61 7.98 -11.92 1.23
N CYS A 62 7.85 -11.09 0.20
CA CYS A 62 6.75 -10.15 0.06
C CYS A 62 5.74 -10.64 -0.98
N PRO A 63 4.55 -11.12 -0.61
CA PRO A 63 3.56 -11.63 -1.55
C PRO A 63 3.05 -10.56 -2.53
N TYR A 64 2.99 -9.30 -2.09
CA TYR A 64 2.60 -8.17 -2.94
C TYR A 64 3.68 -7.79 -3.93
N CYS A 65 4.96 -7.92 -3.54
CA CYS A 65 6.09 -7.71 -4.45
C CYS A 65 6.09 -8.79 -5.54
N HIS A 66 5.90 -10.06 -5.15
CA HIS A 66 5.72 -11.15 -6.09
C HIS A 66 4.58 -10.86 -7.07
N LYS A 67 3.38 -10.50 -6.53
CA LYS A 67 2.23 -10.18 -7.38
C LYS A 67 2.49 -8.98 -8.29
N MET A 68 3.19 -7.95 -7.82
CA MET A 68 3.56 -6.80 -8.62
C MET A 68 4.50 -7.19 -9.77
N VAL A 69 5.45 -8.09 -9.50
CA VAL A 69 6.37 -8.61 -10.51
C VAL A 69 5.62 -9.42 -11.55
N GLU A 70 4.79 -10.38 -11.13
CA GLU A 70 4.05 -11.24 -12.05
C GLU A 70 3.08 -10.46 -12.96
N ASP A 71 2.29 -9.55 -12.36
CA ASP A 71 1.22 -8.87 -13.08
C ASP A 71 1.73 -7.71 -13.96
N ASN A 72 2.87 -7.09 -13.61
CA ASN A 72 3.32 -5.87 -14.27
C ASN A 72 4.69 -6.01 -14.95
N PHE A 73 5.66 -6.63 -14.30
CA PHE A 73 7.03 -6.68 -14.85
C PHE A 73 7.28 -7.92 -15.72
N LYS A 74 6.51 -9.01 -15.53
CA LYS A 74 6.56 -10.22 -16.36
C LYS A 74 5.47 -10.28 -17.44
N ASN A 75 4.46 -9.41 -17.37
CA ASN A 75 3.44 -9.29 -18.41
C ASN A 75 4.09 -8.77 -19.70
N SER A 76 3.91 -9.48 -20.82
CA SER A 76 4.66 -9.25 -22.06
C SER A 76 4.55 -7.82 -22.63
N GLU A 77 3.35 -7.26 -22.68
CA GLU A 77 3.13 -5.91 -23.20
C GLU A 77 3.69 -4.84 -22.27
N MET A 78 3.40 -4.94 -20.98
CA MET A 78 3.86 -4.02 -19.96
C MET A 78 5.39 -4.09 -19.80
N SER A 79 5.96 -5.29 -19.79
CA SER A 79 7.40 -5.54 -19.70
C SER A 79 8.15 -4.87 -20.84
N SER A 80 7.70 -5.04 -22.09
CA SER A 80 8.31 -4.40 -23.26
C SER A 80 8.26 -2.87 -23.16
N PHE A 81 7.13 -2.32 -22.72
CA PHE A 81 6.99 -0.88 -22.52
C PHE A 81 7.97 -0.38 -21.45
N ILE A 82 8.10 -1.10 -20.32
CA ILE A 82 8.99 -0.69 -19.24
C ILE A 82 10.44 -0.73 -19.72
N GLN A 83 10.91 -1.81 -20.31
CA GLN A 83 12.28 -1.97 -20.79
C GLN A 83 12.69 -0.88 -21.79
N ASN A 84 11.76 -0.43 -22.63
CA ASN A 84 12.03 0.61 -23.63
C ASN A 84 12.12 2.03 -23.03
N ASN A 85 11.59 2.25 -21.82
CA ASN A 85 11.42 3.61 -21.26
C ASN A 85 11.98 3.78 -19.84
N PHE A 86 12.36 2.67 -19.19
CA PHE A 86 12.80 2.68 -17.80
C PHE A 86 13.88 1.63 -17.56
N ASP A 87 14.84 1.96 -16.73
CA ASP A 87 15.71 1.00 -16.08
C ASP A 87 15.20 0.72 -14.68
N VAL A 88 15.04 -0.56 -14.33
CA VAL A 88 14.44 -0.97 -13.05
C VAL A 88 15.51 -1.55 -12.15
N ILE A 89 15.72 -0.96 -10.98
CA ILE A 89 16.70 -1.38 -9.98
C ILE A 89 15.96 -1.86 -8.73
N ALA A 90 16.25 -3.09 -8.31
CA ALA A 90 15.65 -3.66 -7.11
C ALA A 90 16.46 -3.29 -5.85
N ILE A 91 15.78 -2.71 -4.86
CA ILE A 91 16.33 -2.31 -3.57
C ILE A 91 15.63 -3.10 -2.46
N ASN A 92 16.39 -3.90 -1.71
CA ASN A 92 15.85 -4.62 -0.56
C ASN A 92 15.79 -3.69 0.66
N ILE A 93 14.60 -3.35 1.14
CA ILE A 93 14.45 -2.41 2.29
C ILE A 93 15.05 -2.90 3.61
N LYS A 94 15.50 -4.14 3.69
CA LYS A 94 16.28 -4.70 4.81
C LYS A 94 17.72 -5.07 4.42
N GLY A 95 18.14 -4.72 3.20
CA GLY A 95 19.46 -5.03 2.66
C GLY A 95 20.56 -4.13 3.25
N ASP A 96 21.77 -4.65 3.20
CA ASP A 96 22.96 -3.97 3.72
C ASP A 96 23.95 -3.57 2.61
N ARG A 97 23.58 -3.75 1.32
CA ARG A 97 24.42 -3.26 0.20
C ARG A 97 24.50 -1.74 0.28
N GLU A 98 25.67 -1.19 -0.01
CA GLU A 98 25.84 0.25 -0.14
C GLU A 98 25.14 0.79 -1.39
N VAL A 99 24.50 1.92 -1.26
CA VAL A 99 23.80 2.65 -2.32
C VAL A 99 24.34 4.07 -2.34
N ALA A 100 25.03 4.47 -3.38
CA ALA A 100 25.38 5.85 -3.66
C ALA A 100 24.18 6.51 -4.35
N PHE A 101 23.31 7.16 -3.57
CA PHE A 101 22.10 7.79 -4.10
C PHE A 101 22.42 9.07 -4.89
N ASN A 102 23.43 9.79 -4.47
CA ASN A 102 24.02 10.94 -5.15
C ASN A 102 25.43 11.18 -4.61
N GLU A 103 26.17 12.15 -5.19
CA GLU A 103 27.56 12.48 -4.81
C GLU A 103 27.79 12.71 -3.30
N LYS A 104 26.74 13.07 -2.56
CA LYS A 104 26.81 13.43 -1.12
C LYS A 104 26.21 12.36 -0.21
N LEU A 105 25.56 11.35 -0.75
CA LEU A 105 24.78 10.41 0.02
C LEU A 105 25.05 8.96 -0.40
N THR A 106 25.93 8.30 0.34
CA THR A 106 26.13 6.85 0.29
C THR A 106 25.66 6.24 1.60
N VAL A 107 24.71 5.29 1.51
CA VAL A 107 24.07 4.65 2.67
C VAL A 107 23.70 3.20 2.33
N THR A 108 23.40 2.37 3.33
CA THR A 108 22.86 1.04 3.05
C THR A 108 21.44 1.10 2.47
N GLU A 109 21.03 0.06 1.72
CA GLU A 109 19.66 -0.07 1.19
C GLU A 109 18.60 0.17 2.27
N LYS A 110 18.79 -0.43 3.45
CA LYS A 110 17.93 -0.25 4.62
C LYS A 110 17.88 1.20 5.09
N ARG A 111 19.00 1.89 5.09
CA ARG A 111 19.06 3.29 5.48
C ARG A 111 18.41 4.19 4.44
N LEU A 112 18.64 3.92 3.15
CA LEU A 112 17.96 4.63 2.06
C LEU A 112 16.44 4.48 2.19
N ALA A 113 15.93 3.25 2.35
CA ALA A 113 14.50 3.00 2.51
C ALA A 113 13.88 3.82 3.66
N LYS A 114 14.59 3.92 4.80
CA LYS A 114 14.17 4.74 5.95
C LYS A 114 14.16 6.24 5.58
N MET A 115 15.20 6.73 4.93
CA MET A 115 15.33 8.15 4.54
C MET A 115 14.26 8.57 3.55
N VAL A 116 13.97 7.73 2.54
CA VAL A 116 12.88 7.97 1.60
C VAL A 116 11.51 7.52 2.14
N LYS A 117 11.41 7.22 3.43
CA LYS A 117 10.17 6.91 4.16
C LYS A 117 9.35 5.77 3.53
N VAL A 118 10.01 4.67 3.15
CA VAL A 118 9.32 3.45 2.71
C VAL A 118 8.68 2.78 3.91
N ARG A 119 7.35 2.73 3.94
CA ARG A 119 6.56 2.12 5.03
C ARG A 119 5.95 0.78 4.64
N TYR A 120 5.86 0.48 3.35
CA TYR A 120 5.23 -0.72 2.79
C TYR A 120 6.04 -1.24 1.62
N THR A 121 5.90 -2.51 1.31
CA THR A 121 6.45 -3.13 0.10
C THR A 121 5.35 -3.82 -0.72
N PRO A 122 5.42 -3.70 -2.05
CA PRO A 122 6.38 -2.90 -2.79
C PRO A 122 6.14 -1.40 -2.62
N THR A 123 7.20 -0.60 -2.65
CA THR A 123 7.10 0.83 -2.96
C THR A 123 7.90 1.08 -4.22
N ILE A 124 7.34 1.81 -5.16
CA ILE A 124 7.96 2.10 -6.44
C ILE A 124 8.25 3.59 -6.49
N LEU A 125 9.52 3.94 -6.63
CA LEU A 125 9.96 5.32 -6.77
C LEU A 125 10.40 5.53 -8.21
N PHE A 126 9.86 6.55 -8.85
CA PHE A 126 10.28 6.98 -10.17
C PHE A 126 11.19 8.18 -10.02
N LEU A 127 12.35 8.11 -10.66
CA LEU A 127 13.31 9.21 -10.67
C LEU A 127 13.23 9.97 -11.99
N SER A 128 13.38 11.29 -11.89
CA SER A 128 13.60 12.15 -13.06
C SER A 128 15.01 11.94 -13.61
N LYS A 129 15.29 12.52 -14.78
CA LYS A 129 16.64 12.58 -15.36
C LYS A 129 17.65 13.42 -14.55
N ASN A 130 17.18 14.09 -13.48
CA ASN A 130 17.99 14.85 -12.53
C ASN A 130 18.09 14.16 -11.16
N ASN A 131 17.82 12.87 -11.08
CA ASN A 131 17.85 12.08 -9.84
C ASN A 131 16.88 12.59 -8.74
N GLU A 132 15.73 13.12 -9.13
CA GLU A 132 14.68 13.55 -8.20
C GLU A 132 13.54 12.54 -8.18
N ILE A 133 13.00 12.25 -7.01
CA ILE A 133 11.79 11.39 -6.89
C ILE A 133 10.58 12.20 -7.39
N VAL A 134 10.08 11.87 -8.58
CA VAL A 134 8.96 12.57 -9.23
C VAL A 134 7.62 11.88 -9.06
N LEU A 135 7.61 10.57 -8.74
CA LEU A 135 6.40 9.82 -8.40
C LEU A 135 6.72 8.71 -7.42
N ARG A 136 5.81 8.50 -6.50
CA ARG A 136 5.81 7.38 -5.54
C ARG A 136 4.51 6.60 -5.66
N ILE A 137 4.62 5.29 -5.79
CA ILE A 137 3.51 4.35 -5.72
C ILE A 137 3.73 3.44 -4.52
N ASN A 138 2.78 3.42 -3.59
CA ASN A 138 2.83 2.55 -2.41
C ASN A 138 1.94 1.32 -2.62
N GLY A 139 2.50 0.14 -2.40
CA GLY A 139 1.78 -1.13 -2.53
C GLY A 139 1.57 -1.59 -3.97
N TYR A 140 0.92 -2.74 -4.10
CA TYR A 140 0.57 -3.34 -5.38
C TYR A 140 -0.39 -2.46 -6.19
N ARG A 141 -0.20 -2.42 -7.50
CA ARG A 141 -1.13 -1.84 -8.49
C ARG A 141 -1.45 -2.85 -9.57
N SER A 142 -2.70 -2.83 -10.04
CA SER A 142 -3.08 -3.57 -11.26
C SER A 142 -2.33 -3.03 -12.48
N ALA A 143 -2.23 -3.82 -13.55
CA ALA A 143 -1.55 -3.42 -14.77
C ALA A 143 -2.09 -2.09 -15.33
N ARG A 144 -3.42 -1.90 -15.35
CA ARG A 144 -4.03 -0.62 -15.78
C ARG A 144 -3.58 0.57 -14.92
N SER A 145 -3.65 0.44 -13.59
CA SER A 145 -3.24 1.52 -12.69
C SER A 145 -1.74 1.81 -12.76
N PHE A 146 -0.92 0.78 -12.98
CA PHE A 146 0.51 0.95 -13.14
C PHE A 146 0.88 1.58 -14.47
N ALA A 147 0.16 1.27 -15.55
CA ALA A 147 0.32 1.92 -16.85
C ALA A 147 0.13 3.44 -16.78
N HIS A 148 -0.83 3.92 -15.98
CA HIS A 148 -0.98 5.38 -15.77
C HIS A 148 0.26 6.00 -15.12
N ALA A 149 0.86 5.33 -14.13
CA ALA A 149 2.08 5.82 -13.49
C ALA A 149 3.28 5.85 -14.46
N LEU A 150 3.43 4.81 -15.25
CA LEU A 150 4.47 4.73 -16.28
C LEU A 150 4.32 5.84 -17.33
N ASN A 151 3.10 6.03 -17.86
CA ASN A 151 2.81 7.08 -18.84
C ASN A 151 3.01 8.49 -18.26
N PHE A 152 2.59 8.73 -17.02
CA PHE A 152 2.79 10.00 -16.33
C PHE A 152 4.28 10.39 -16.29
N VAL A 153 5.14 9.45 -15.93
CA VAL A 153 6.58 9.71 -15.82
C VAL A 153 7.23 9.79 -17.20
N LYS A 154 6.96 8.83 -18.11
CA LYS A 154 7.50 8.87 -19.47
C LYS A 154 7.19 10.16 -20.20
N GLN A 155 5.96 10.64 -20.12
CA GLN A 155 5.52 11.89 -20.75
C GLN A 155 5.94 13.13 -19.95
N GLN A 156 6.71 12.97 -18.88
CA GLN A 156 7.17 14.04 -17.97
C GLN A 156 6.02 14.95 -17.49
N GLN A 157 4.81 14.38 -17.31
CA GLN A 157 3.66 15.13 -16.85
C GLN A 157 3.86 15.69 -15.42
N TYR A 158 4.77 15.08 -14.63
CA TYR A 158 5.20 15.60 -13.33
C TYR A 158 5.75 17.04 -13.36
N LYS A 159 6.16 17.54 -14.54
CA LYS A 159 6.56 18.94 -14.73
C LYS A 159 5.38 19.91 -14.83
N LYS A 160 4.16 19.40 -15.07
CA LYS A 160 2.96 20.20 -15.38
C LYS A 160 1.86 20.06 -14.34
N MET A 161 1.69 18.86 -13.77
CA MET A 161 0.59 18.55 -12.85
C MET A 161 0.97 17.45 -11.87
N VAL A 162 0.20 17.32 -10.79
CA VAL A 162 0.34 16.20 -9.86
C VAL A 162 -0.33 14.95 -10.43
N PHE A 163 0.11 13.77 -9.98
CA PHE A 163 -0.37 12.48 -10.51
C PHE A 163 -1.89 12.28 -10.38
N ALA A 164 -2.50 12.79 -9.31
CA ALA A 164 -3.95 12.72 -9.13
C ALA A 164 -4.72 13.45 -10.23
N ASP A 165 -4.23 14.63 -10.67
CA ASP A 165 -4.84 15.39 -11.77
C ASP A 165 -4.70 14.68 -13.11
N PHE A 166 -3.55 14.04 -13.32
CA PHE A 166 -3.33 13.23 -14.52
C PHE A 166 -4.31 12.05 -14.58
N ILE A 167 -4.53 11.34 -13.46
CA ILE A 167 -5.51 10.23 -13.40
C ILE A 167 -6.91 10.75 -13.70
N GLU A 168 -7.32 11.88 -13.11
CA GLU A 168 -8.63 12.49 -13.35
C GLU A 168 -8.81 12.86 -14.83
N ALA A 169 -7.81 13.49 -15.45
CA ALA A 169 -7.84 13.83 -16.87
C ALA A 169 -7.93 12.59 -17.79
N GLU A 170 -7.19 11.51 -17.44
CA GLU A 170 -7.26 10.25 -18.19
C GLU A 170 -8.62 9.56 -18.06
N GLN A 171 -9.26 9.63 -16.89
CA GLN A 171 -10.62 9.09 -16.69
C GLN A 171 -11.64 9.86 -17.51
N VAL A 172 -11.59 11.19 -17.51
CA VAL A 172 -12.47 12.05 -18.33
C VAL A 172 -12.29 11.75 -19.83
N ARG A 173 -11.04 11.61 -20.29
CA ARG A 173 -10.75 11.25 -21.68
C ARG A 173 -11.33 9.90 -22.06
N GLN A 174 -11.15 8.87 -21.23
CA GLN A 174 -11.71 7.53 -21.48
C GLN A 174 -13.24 7.52 -21.48
N GLN A 175 -13.88 8.33 -20.63
CA GLN A 175 -15.33 8.50 -20.62
C GLN A 175 -15.82 9.16 -21.91
N SER A 176 -15.18 10.22 -22.38
CA SER A 176 -15.57 10.90 -23.63
C SER A 176 -15.38 10.01 -24.88
N GLU A 177 -14.40 9.12 -24.88
CA GLU A 177 -14.18 8.13 -25.94
C GLU A 177 -15.21 6.98 -25.88
N SER A 178 -15.79 6.69 -24.71
CA SER A 178 -16.80 5.64 -24.50
C SER A 178 -18.25 6.13 -24.59
N GLU A 179 -18.53 7.43 -24.58
CA GLU A 179 -19.86 8.06 -24.64
C GLU A 179 -20.53 8.01 -26.03
N SER A 180 -20.13 7.10 -26.90
CA SER A 180 -20.96 6.67 -28.02
C SER A 180 -22.10 5.71 -27.62
N GLY A 181 -22.30 5.42 -26.37
CA GLY A 181 -23.33 4.54 -25.82
C GLY A 181 -23.99 5.16 -24.59
N ASN A 182 -25.26 5.48 -24.72
CA ASN A 182 -26.21 5.93 -23.69
C ASN A 182 -26.08 5.09 -22.39
N ASN A 183 -25.39 5.59 -21.39
CA ASN A 183 -25.35 4.98 -20.05
C ASN A 183 -25.56 6.05 -18.98
N ASP A 184 -26.84 6.29 -18.71
CA ASP A 184 -27.32 7.03 -17.53
C ASP A 184 -27.14 6.13 -16.30
N TYR A 185 -25.89 5.86 -15.91
CA TYR A 185 -25.58 5.16 -14.67
C TYR A 185 -25.58 6.16 -13.52
N ASN A 186 -26.66 6.13 -12.78
CA ASN A 186 -26.80 6.84 -11.50
C ASN A 186 -25.87 6.17 -10.47
N TYR A 187 -24.57 6.49 -10.53
CA TYR A 187 -23.54 5.88 -9.68
C TYR A 187 -23.67 6.38 -8.25
N LYS A 188 -24.18 5.52 -7.39
CA LYS A 188 -24.24 5.73 -5.95
C LYS A 188 -23.25 4.79 -5.25
N LEU A 189 -22.54 5.30 -4.24
CA LEU A 189 -21.74 4.44 -3.38
C LEU A 189 -22.62 3.34 -2.77
N ARG A 190 -22.09 2.12 -2.72
CA ARG A 190 -22.77 0.97 -2.12
C ARG A 190 -23.07 1.24 -0.64
N ASP A 191 -24.33 1.07 -0.22
CA ASP A 191 -24.69 1.25 1.19
C ASP A 191 -23.97 0.25 2.09
N HIS A 192 -23.47 0.72 3.25
CA HIS A 192 -22.79 -0.12 4.22
C HIS A 192 -23.04 0.39 5.64
N ILE A 193 -23.50 -0.51 6.51
CA ILE A 193 -23.96 -0.19 7.87
C ILE A 193 -22.83 0.24 8.82
N LEU A 194 -21.57 -0.14 8.55
CA LEU A 194 -20.45 0.14 9.44
C LEU A 194 -19.97 1.60 9.40
N PHE A 195 -20.23 2.32 8.31
CA PHE A 195 -19.64 3.63 8.09
C PHE A 195 -20.63 4.76 8.28
N GLU A 196 -20.18 5.81 8.97
CA GLU A 196 -20.90 7.06 9.11
C GLU A 196 -20.62 8.00 7.92
N ASN A 197 -21.65 8.71 7.47
CA ASN A 197 -21.49 9.87 6.60
C ASN A 197 -21.29 11.10 7.47
N ARG A 198 -20.08 11.63 7.52
CA ARG A 198 -19.73 12.76 8.39
C ARG A 198 -19.05 13.86 7.60
N SER A 199 -19.53 15.08 7.73
CA SER A 199 -18.96 16.26 7.08
C SER A 199 -17.91 16.99 7.92
N ASN A 200 -17.87 16.79 9.25
CA ASN A 200 -16.85 17.38 10.11
C ASN A 200 -15.96 16.28 10.72
N LEU A 201 -14.76 16.13 10.16
CA LEU A 201 -13.80 15.12 10.60
C LEU A 201 -12.99 15.53 11.82
N GLN A 202 -12.81 16.84 12.05
CA GLN A 202 -12.06 17.36 13.18
C GLN A 202 -12.64 16.89 14.52
N GLN A 203 -13.98 16.76 14.61
CA GLN A 203 -14.67 16.34 15.84
C GLN A 203 -14.31 14.93 16.31
N VAL A 204 -13.78 14.08 15.43
CA VAL A 204 -13.46 12.68 15.71
C VAL A 204 -12.00 12.33 15.50
N ALA A 205 -11.16 13.28 15.08
CA ALA A 205 -9.76 13.04 14.74
C ALA A 205 -8.85 12.70 15.94
N GLN A 206 -9.27 13.00 17.17
CA GLN A 206 -8.49 12.75 18.38
C GLN A 206 -8.58 11.30 18.90
N GLN A 207 -9.45 10.48 18.34
CA GLN A 207 -9.60 9.06 18.63
C GLN A 207 -9.27 8.25 17.38
N PRO A 208 -9.03 6.92 17.49
CA PRO A 208 -8.79 6.11 16.31
C PRO A 208 -9.92 6.30 15.29
N LEU A 209 -9.55 6.77 14.09
CA LEU A 209 -10.46 7.11 13.00
C LEU A 209 -9.99 6.42 11.73
N ALA A 210 -10.86 5.68 11.07
CA ALA A 210 -10.61 5.15 9.75
C ALA A 210 -11.45 5.91 8.71
N LEU A 211 -10.77 6.62 7.82
CA LEU A 211 -11.38 7.32 6.69
C LEU A 211 -11.30 6.43 5.47
N LEU A 212 -12.44 5.96 4.98
CA LEU A 212 -12.54 5.17 3.75
C LEU A 212 -12.94 6.10 2.60
N PHE A 213 -12.08 6.18 1.60
CA PHE A 213 -12.33 6.89 0.35
C PHE A 213 -12.65 5.89 -0.75
N GLU A 214 -13.84 6.00 -1.32
CA GLU A 214 -14.34 5.14 -2.38
C GLU A 214 -14.83 5.97 -3.56
N ASP A 215 -14.84 5.35 -4.75
CA ASP A 215 -15.49 5.88 -5.93
C ASP A 215 -16.70 4.99 -6.28
N SER A 216 -17.70 5.55 -6.92
CA SER A 216 -18.93 4.86 -7.28
C SER A 216 -18.73 3.70 -8.28
N ASN A 217 -17.71 3.78 -9.14
CA ASN A 217 -17.38 2.74 -10.14
C ASN A 217 -16.02 2.09 -9.79
N CYS A 218 -16.00 1.31 -8.71
CA CYS A 218 -14.77 0.79 -8.13
C CYS A 218 -14.88 -0.71 -7.82
N ASP A 219 -14.37 -1.56 -8.72
CA ASP A 219 -14.33 -3.01 -8.51
C ASP A 219 -13.56 -3.43 -7.26
N ALA A 220 -12.46 -2.74 -6.95
CA ALA A 220 -11.68 -3.03 -5.75
C ALA A 220 -12.43 -2.62 -4.48
N CYS A 221 -13.27 -1.57 -4.53
CA CYS A 221 -14.18 -1.21 -3.43
C CYS A 221 -15.23 -2.30 -3.22
N ASN A 222 -15.82 -2.83 -4.30
CA ASN A 222 -16.74 -3.97 -4.21
C ASN A 222 -16.07 -5.19 -3.57
N LYS A 223 -14.83 -5.51 -3.93
CA LYS A 223 -14.05 -6.59 -3.33
C LYS A 223 -13.77 -6.35 -1.84
N LEU A 224 -13.53 -5.10 -1.42
CA LEU A 224 -13.41 -4.75 0.00
C LEU A 224 -14.71 -5.08 0.74
N HIS A 225 -15.87 -4.63 0.22
CA HIS A 225 -17.19 -4.86 0.81
C HIS A 225 -17.56 -6.35 0.86
N ASP A 226 -17.27 -7.11 -0.20
CA ASP A 226 -17.63 -8.52 -0.29
C ASP A 226 -16.65 -9.45 0.43
N GLY A 227 -15.43 -9.00 0.68
CA GLY A 227 -14.37 -9.74 1.34
C GLY A 227 -14.10 -9.25 2.77
N HIS A 228 -13.23 -8.26 2.90
CA HIS A 228 -12.71 -7.83 4.20
C HIS A 228 -13.82 -7.33 5.15
N LEU A 229 -14.77 -6.55 4.65
CA LEU A 229 -15.87 -6.02 5.48
C LEU A 229 -16.94 -7.06 5.85
N LYS A 230 -16.80 -8.31 5.39
CA LYS A 230 -17.59 -9.47 5.86
C LYS A 230 -16.78 -10.40 6.76
N ASN A 231 -15.48 -10.19 6.89
CA ASN A 231 -14.62 -11.03 7.72
C ASN A 231 -14.79 -10.70 9.21
N PRO A 232 -15.26 -11.64 10.08
CA PRO A 232 -15.52 -11.35 11.49
C PRO A 232 -14.29 -10.88 12.26
N LYS A 233 -13.08 -11.38 11.93
CA LYS A 233 -11.83 -10.96 12.56
C LYS A 233 -11.50 -9.50 12.21
N ILE A 234 -11.73 -9.07 10.97
CA ILE A 234 -11.53 -7.69 10.53
C ILE A 234 -12.59 -6.77 11.14
N ILE A 235 -13.86 -7.18 11.12
CA ILE A 235 -14.97 -6.43 11.75
C ILE A 235 -14.68 -6.18 13.25
N SER A 236 -14.08 -7.17 13.94
CA SER A 236 -13.69 -7.01 15.34
C SER A 236 -12.66 -5.88 15.53
N GLU A 237 -11.66 -5.79 14.66
CA GLU A 237 -10.64 -4.72 14.73
C GLU A 237 -11.23 -3.35 14.38
N LEU A 238 -12.16 -3.30 13.41
CA LEU A 238 -12.84 -2.05 13.01
C LEU A 238 -13.66 -1.42 14.14
N LYS A 239 -14.09 -2.20 15.14
CA LYS A 239 -14.80 -1.66 16.33
C LYS A 239 -13.95 -0.70 17.16
N ASN A 240 -12.63 -0.76 17.03
CA ASN A 240 -11.71 0.14 17.71
C ASN A 240 -11.67 1.55 17.08
N PHE A 241 -12.39 1.79 15.98
CA PHE A 241 -12.36 3.04 15.22
C PHE A 241 -13.72 3.72 15.14
N LYS A 242 -13.69 5.03 15.00
CA LYS A 242 -14.73 5.73 14.26
C LYS A 242 -14.54 5.47 12.78
N LEU A 243 -15.61 5.02 12.12
CA LEU A 243 -15.57 4.63 10.72
C LEU A 243 -16.31 5.66 9.87
N VAL A 244 -15.59 6.45 9.10
CA VAL A 244 -16.19 7.48 8.23
C VAL A 244 -15.88 7.13 6.78
N ARG A 245 -16.92 7.20 5.94
CA ARG A 245 -16.80 6.98 4.50
C ARG A 245 -17.03 8.28 3.74
N LEU A 246 -16.16 8.51 2.77
CA LEU A 246 -16.20 9.66 1.88
C LEU A 246 -16.25 9.18 0.43
N ASP A 247 -17.14 9.77 -0.36
CA ASP A 247 -17.11 9.67 -1.80
C ASP A 247 -15.97 10.55 -2.32
N ALA A 248 -14.93 9.90 -2.85
CA ALA A 248 -13.71 10.57 -3.28
C ALA A 248 -13.90 11.48 -4.51
N ALA A 249 -15.02 11.36 -5.22
CA ALA A 249 -15.39 12.25 -6.31
C ALA A 249 -16.30 13.42 -5.85
N SER A 250 -16.75 13.43 -4.59
CA SER A 250 -17.71 14.41 -4.09
C SER A 250 -17.10 15.80 -3.92
N THR A 251 -17.78 16.79 -4.48
CA THR A 251 -17.46 18.22 -4.31
C THR A 251 -18.23 18.88 -3.16
N LYS A 252 -19.00 18.09 -2.37
CA LYS A 252 -19.68 18.60 -1.18
C LYS A 252 -18.67 19.03 -0.13
N ALA A 253 -18.97 20.16 0.53
CA ALA A 253 -18.11 20.73 1.57
C ALA A 253 -18.00 19.79 2.78
N ILE A 254 -16.78 19.63 3.27
CA ILE A 254 -16.44 18.95 4.52
C ILE A 254 -15.45 19.80 5.31
N ILE A 255 -15.27 19.48 6.59
CA ILE A 255 -14.17 20.00 7.41
C ILE A 255 -13.17 18.85 7.60
N ASP A 256 -11.91 19.04 7.20
CA ASP A 256 -10.86 18.04 7.34
C ASP A 256 -10.43 17.86 8.82
N ILE A 257 -9.48 16.96 9.08
CA ILE A 257 -9.02 16.67 10.46
C ILE A 257 -8.29 17.86 11.09
N ASP A 258 -7.75 18.78 10.29
CA ASP A 258 -7.04 19.98 10.72
C ASP A 258 -8.02 21.17 10.95
N GLY A 259 -9.31 20.99 10.62
CA GLY A 259 -10.34 22.02 10.76
C GLY A 259 -10.51 22.92 9.53
N ASN A 260 -9.87 22.60 8.41
CA ASN A 260 -9.99 23.39 7.18
C ASN A 260 -11.23 22.98 6.39
N GLN A 261 -11.92 23.97 5.80
CA GLN A 261 -12.97 23.71 4.82
C GLN A 261 -12.36 23.19 3.52
N THR A 262 -12.91 22.09 2.99
CA THR A 262 -12.49 21.44 1.77
C THR A 262 -13.63 20.61 1.18
N THR A 263 -13.35 19.79 0.18
CA THR A 263 -14.27 18.75 -0.33
C THR A 263 -13.63 17.38 -0.17
N ALA A 264 -14.42 16.30 -0.23
CA ALA A 264 -13.86 14.95 -0.15
C ALA A 264 -12.88 14.69 -1.30
N GLN A 265 -13.17 15.17 -2.51
CA GLN A 265 -12.30 15.09 -3.69
C GLN A 265 -10.96 15.81 -3.43
N ALA A 266 -11.01 17.09 -3.03
CA ALA A 266 -9.81 17.88 -2.77
C ALA A 266 -8.99 17.30 -1.60
N TYR A 267 -9.66 16.73 -0.60
CA TYR A 267 -9.00 16.12 0.55
C TYR A 267 -8.30 14.81 0.18
N ALA A 268 -8.94 13.93 -0.61
CA ALA A 268 -8.29 12.72 -1.14
C ALA A 268 -7.03 13.08 -1.95
N LYS A 269 -7.09 14.15 -2.75
CA LYS A 269 -5.95 14.69 -3.51
C LYS A 269 -4.86 15.26 -2.60
N LYS A 270 -5.21 16.08 -1.59
CA LYS A 270 -4.27 16.60 -0.56
C LYS A 270 -3.54 15.45 0.14
N LEU A 271 -4.23 14.36 0.44
CA LEU A 271 -3.65 13.16 1.04
C LEU A 271 -2.81 12.32 0.05
N GLY A 272 -2.82 12.63 -1.23
CA GLY A 272 -2.11 11.88 -2.27
C GLY A 272 -2.62 10.45 -2.46
N LEU A 273 -3.92 10.22 -2.23
CA LEU A 273 -4.53 8.89 -2.41
C LEU A 273 -4.72 8.61 -3.90
N SER A 274 -3.98 7.66 -4.41
CA SER A 274 -3.99 7.25 -5.84
C SER A 274 -4.63 5.88 -6.08
N TYR A 275 -5.12 5.24 -5.04
CA TYR A 275 -5.78 3.93 -5.10
C TYR A 275 -7.18 4.01 -4.47
N ARG A 276 -8.11 3.19 -5.00
CA ARG A 276 -9.44 2.99 -4.43
C ARG A 276 -9.69 1.50 -4.19
N PRO A 277 -10.21 1.13 -3.02
CA PRO A 277 -10.49 2.01 -1.88
C PRO A 277 -9.20 2.48 -1.20
N GLY A 278 -9.14 3.76 -0.82
CA GLY A 278 -8.09 4.30 0.03
C GLY A 278 -8.56 4.38 1.48
N ILE A 279 -7.78 3.88 2.44
CA ILE A 279 -8.11 3.98 3.86
C ILE A 279 -7.00 4.70 4.57
N VAL A 280 -7.34 5.78 5.28
CA VAL A 280 -6.40 6.53 6.12
C VAL A 280 -6.75 6.29 7.58
N LEU A 281 -5.78 5.78 8.33
CA LEU A 281 -5.92 5.47 9.75
C LEU A 281 -5.28 6.60 10.57
N ILE A 282 -6.10 7.28 11.34
CA ILE A 282 -5.75 8.47 12.09
C ILE A 282 -5.93 8.19 13.58
N ASP A 283 -5.05 8.73 14.43
CA ASP A 283 -5.23 8.83 15.87
C ASP A 283 -4.51 10.06 16.38
N GLU A 284 -5.04 10.68 17.43
CA GLU A 284 -4.47 11.89 18.04
C GLU A 284 -4.25 13.03 17.01
N GLY A 285 -5.20 13.20 16.09
CA GLY A 285 -5.19 14.26 15.07
C GLY A 285 -4.17 14.09 13.95
N ARG A 286 -3.54 12.93 13.80
CA ARG A 286 -2.51 12.69 12.77
C ARG A 286 -2.67 11.35 12.09
N GLU A 287 -2.25 11.29 10.85
CA GLU A 287 -2.14 10.01 10.12
C GLU A 287 -1.07 9.12 10.75
N ILE A 288 -1.47 7.92 11.17
CA ILE A 288 -0.56 6.88 11.68
C ILE A 288 -0.18 5.90 10.58
N ALA A 289 -1.17 5.44 9.81
CA ALA A 289 -0.97 4.50 8.71
C ALA A 289 -2.01 4.72 7.63
N ARG A 290 -1.80 4.10 6.47
CA ARG A 290 -2.80 4.07 5.39
C ARG A 290 -2.79 2.73 4.68
N ILE A 291 -3.93 2.41 4.07
CA ILE A 291 -4.07 1.31 3.12
C ILE A 291 -4.35 1.96 1.76
N ASP A 292 -3.32 2.11 0.95
CA ASP A 292 -3.37 2.72 -0.38
C ASP A 292 -2.88 1.71 -1.42
N GLY A 293 -3.54 0.55 -1.42
CA GLY A 293 -3.22 -0.59 -2.27
C GLY A 293 -3.90 -1.88 -1.80
N LEU A 294 -3.69 -2.97 -2.54
CA LEU A 294 -4.18 -4.28 -2.14
C LEU A 294 -3.49 -4.74 -0.85
N LEU A 295 -4.27 -5.15 0.14
CA LEU A 295 -3.81 -5.96 1.27
C LEU A 295 -4.65 -7.24 1.40
N TYR A 296 -3.99 -8.36 1.69
CA TYR A 296 -4.64 -9.61 2.08
C TYR A 296 -5.14 -9.54 3.52
N SER A 297 -6.08 -10.40 3.87
CA SER A 297 -6.83 -10.34 5.14
C SER A 297 -5.94 -10.30 6.38
N TYR A 298 -4.82 -11.01 6.39
CA TYR A 298 -3.87 -10.99 7.51
C TYR A 298 -3.28 -9.59 7.73
N HIS A 299 -2.66 -9.02 6.71
CA HIS A 299 -2.03 -7.70 6.80
C HIS A 299 -3.07 -6.59 7.01
N PHE A 300 -4.24 -6.72 6.38
CA PHE A 300 -5.35 -5.78 6.56
C PHE A 300 -5.83 -5.76 8.02
N ARG A 301 -6.01 -6.93 8.63
CA ARG A 301 -6.36 -7.06 10.05
C ARG A 301 -5.29 -6.46 10.95
N GLU A 302 -4.04 -6.82 10.73
CA GLU A 302 -2.95 -6.42 11.62
C GLU A 302 -2.62 -4.92 11.54
N ILE A 303 -2.80 -4.25 10.38
CA ILE A 303 -2.62 -2.80 10.31
C ILE A 303 -3.76 -2.04 11.02
N LEU A 304 -4.98 -2.56 10.97
CA LEU A 304 -6.09 -2.03 11.78
C LEU A 304 -5.76 -2.18 13.26
N ARG A 305 -5.33 -3.36 13.70
CA ARG A 305 -4.96 -3.62 15.08
C ARG A 305 -3.81 -2.72 15.55
N TYR A 306 -2.78 -2.56 14.72
CA TYR A 306 -1.63 -1.70 15.01
C TYR A 306 -2.03 -0.25 15.37
N VAL A 307 -3.03 0.30 14.68
CA VAL A 307 -3.53 1.65 14.94
C VAL A 307 -4.61 1.64 16.00
N GLY A 308 -5.63 0.77 15.88
CA GLY A 308 -6.79 0.74 16.75
C GLY A 308 -6.48 0.42 18.22
N GLU A 309 -5.50 -0.48 18.44
CA GLU A 309 -4.98 -0.81 19.78
C GLU A 309 -3.72 0.00 20.15
N ARG A 310 -3.34 0.98 19.33
CA ARG A 310 -2.21 1.90 19.54
C ARG A 310 -0.84 1.24 19.66
N PHE A 311 -0.63 0.07 19.05
CA PHE A 311 0.69 -0.57 19.00
C PHE A 311 1.75 0.28 18.31
N TYR A 312 1.36 1.25 17.47
CA TYR A 312 2.28 2.22 16.88
C TYR A 312 3.08 3.02 17.93
N LYS A 313 2.61 3.13 19.16
CA LYS A 313 3.34 3.77 20.25
C LYS A 313 4.48 2.91 20.78
N SER A 314 4.32 1.58 20.76
CA SER A 314 5.35 0.61 21.16
C SER A 314 6.32 0.26 20.02
N TYR A 315 5.86 0.41 18.78
CA TYR A 315 6.64 0.12 17.56
C TYR A 315 6.62 1.34 16.61
N PRO A 316 7.24 2.47 17.02
CA PRO A 316 7.08 3.75 16.31
C PRO A 316 7.83 3.83 14.97
N GLU A 317 8.84 2.97 14.77
CA GLU A 317 9.70 3.01 13.59
C GLU A 317 8.97 2.57 12.32
N ASN A 318 8.26 1.42 12.40
CA ASN A 318 7.47 0.92 11.28
C ASN A 318 6.53 -0.21 11.71
N PHE A 319 5.52 -0.44 10.87
CA PHE A 319 4.55 -1.52 11.03
C PHE A 319 5.17 -2.93 11.02
N TYR A 320 6.27 -3.14 10.28
CA TYR A 320 6.88 -4.47 10.14
C TYR A 320 7.55 -4.97 11.42
N ASP A 321 8.00 -4.08 12.29
CA ASP A 321 8.56 -4.47 13.59
C ASP A 321 7.46 -5.06 14.48
N TYR A 322 6.30 -4.40 14.54
CA TYR A 322 5.11 -4.94 15.18
C TYR A 322 4.68 -6.27 14.53
N LEU A 323 4.56 -6.29 13.20
CA LEU A 323 4.09 -7.47 12.47
C LEU A 323 4.97 -8.69 12.69
N SER A 324 6.30 -8.50 12.78
CA SER A 324 7.26 -9.58 13.04
C SER A 324 7.06 -10.22 14.42
N VAL A 325 6.82 -9.41 15.44
CA VAL A 325 6.52 -9.90 16.81
C VAL A 325 5.17 -10.60 16.82
N ARG A 326 4.15 -9.96 16.24
CA ARG A 326 2.79 -10.47 16.20
C ARG A 326 2.67 -11.80 15.44
N THR A 327 3.36 -11.94 14.32
CA THR A 327 3.44 -13.20 13.56
C THR A 327 3.95 -14.34 14.45
N LYS A 328 5.04 -14.12 15.19
CA LYS A 328 5.61 -15.13 16.10
C LYS A 328 4.64 -15.52 17.22
N GLU A 329 3.91 -14.56 17.78
CA GLU A 329 2.89 -14.83 18.81
C GLU A 329 1.77 -15.72 18.27
N LEU A 330 1.24 -15.40 17.08
CA LEU A 330 0.17 -16.16 16.46
C LEU A 330 0.60 -17.59 16.13
N LEU A 331 1.82 -17.77 15.60
CA LEU A 331 2.38 -19.09 15.32
C LEU A 331 2.54 -19.93 16.60
N LYS A 332 3.06 -19.33 17.68
CA LYS A 332 3.16 -20.01 18.99
C LYS A 332 1.79 -20.37 19.56
N ALA A 333 0.77 -19.57 19.27
CA ALA A 333 -0.62 -19.87 19.65
C ALA A 333 -1.29 -20.94 18.75
N GLY A 334 -0.58 -21.49 17.77
CA GLY A 334 -1.10 -22.53 16.87
C GLY A 334 -1.93 -21.95 15.69
N GLU A 335 -1.96 -20.61 15.49
CA GLU A 335 -2.70 -20.02 14.37
C GLU A 335 -1.92 -20.18 13.06
N THR A 336 -2.65 -20.64 12.02
CA THR A 336 -2.11 -20.64 10.65
C THR A 336 -2.36 -19.28 9.99
N ILE A 337 -1.31 -18.70 9.45
CA ILE A 337 -1.33 -17.39 8.77
C ILE A 337 -1.31 -17.64 7.27
N ASP A 338 -2.35 -17.20 6.57
CA ASP A 338 -2.41 -17.24 5.09
C ASP A 338 -2.08 -15.88 4.51
N LEU A 339 -0.98 -15.80 3.77
CA LEU A 339 -0.48 -14.58 3.12
C LEU A 339 -1.00 -14.40 1.69
N SER A 340 -1.93 -15.24 1.22
CA SER A 340 -2.45 -15.23 -0.15
C SER A 340 -3.91 -14.77 -0.26
N LYS A 341 -4.59 -14.50 0.87
CA LYS A 341 -6.02 -14.15 0.92
C LYS A 341 -6.28 -12.86 1.68
#